data_1e55d51bb9f25304f3831175ed89d228
#
_entry.id   1e55d51bb9f25304f3831175ed89d228
#
_cell.length_a   1.000
_cell.length_b   1.000
_cell.length_c   1.000
_cell.angle_alpha   90.00
_cell.angle_beta   90.00
_cell.angle_gamma   90.00
#
_symmetry.space_group_name_H-M   'P 1'
#
loop_
_entity.id
_entity.type
_entity.pdbx_description
1 polymer ?
#
loop_
_entity_poly.entity_id
_entity_poly.type
_entity_poly.pdbx_seq_one_letter_code
_entity_poly.pdbx_strand_id
1 'polypeptide(L)'
;LHDALPIYMVDLGLMGAMVKTDPAQVLIKNDIFKEYKGGMTEQYVLQQMKSKGVSPIYYHNTDNSRLELDFVIQRNAQMVPIEVKAEGNVRANSLTALLGKRPELHAERFSMLPYKVQGNLTNFPLYAI
;
A
#
# COMPACT_ATOMS: atom_id res chain seq x y z
N LEU A 1 0.74 24.19 5.23
CA LEU A 1 0.61 22.86 5.84
C LEU A 1 1.83 22.07 5.43
N HIS A 2 2.72 21.81 6.39
CA HIS A 2 3.87 20.95 6.15
C HIS A 2 3.34 19.55 5.86
N ASP A 3 3.75 18.94 4.74
CA ASP A 3 3.46 17.56 4.44
C ASP A 3 4.11 16.72 5.53
N ALA A 4 3.26 16.21 6.44
CA ALA A 4 3.73 15.32 7.49
C ALA A 4 4.17 14.00 6.83
N LEU A 5 5.39 13.56 7.13
CA LEU A 5 5.86 12.24 6.72
C LEU A 5 4.97 11.16 7.35
N PRO A 6 4.64 10.10 6.64
CA PRO A 6 3.87 9.00 7.20
C PRO A 6 4.65 8.33 8.33
N ILE A 7 3.96 8.05 9.43
CA ILE A 7 4.51 7.34 10.58
C ILE A 7 3.88 5.95 10.63
N TYR A 8 4.73 4.93 10.61
CA TYR A 8 4.32 3.55 10.71
C TYR A 8 4.74 2.94 12.03
N MET A 9 3.88 2.09 12.58
CA MET A 9 4.17 1.33 13.78
C MET A 9 5.11 0.15 13.47
N VAL A 10 5.82 -0.34 14.46
CA VAL A 10 6.68 -1.53 14.31
C VAL A 10 5.85 -2.79 14.09
N ASP A 11 4.66 -2.85 14.65
CA ASP A 11 3.80 -4.02 14.65
C ASP A 11 2.32 -3.64 14.50
N LEU A 12 1.60 -4.41 13.66
CA LEU A 12 0.18 -4.19 13.39
C LEU A 12 -0.70 -4.44 14.61
N GLY A 13 -0.36 -5.43 15.43
CA GLY A 13 -1.08 -5.72 16.67
C GLY A 13 -0.95 -4.58 17.68
N LEU A 14 0.24 -3.99 17.78
CA LEU A 14 0.47 -2.79 18.60
C LEU A 14 -0.36 -1.61 18.10
N MET A 15 -0.43 -1.39 16.80
CA MET A 15 -1.29 -0.38 16.18
C MET A 15 -2.76 -0.61 16.56
N GLY A 16 -3.26 -1.84 16.43
CA GLY A 16 -4.62 -2.21 16.80
C GLY A 16 -4.94 -1.98 18.28
N ALA A 17 -4.00 -2.30 19.16
CA ALA A 17 -4.14 -2.08 20.60
C ALA A 17 -4.19 -0.58 20.96
N MET A 18 -3.35 0.24 20.32
CA MET A 18 -3.35 1.69 20.55
C MET A 18 -4.65 2.36 20.10
N VAL A 19 -5.23 1.92 19.01
CA VAL A 19 -6.52 2.44 18.50
C VAL A 19 -7.72 1.83 19.20
N LYS A 20 -7.51 0.90 20.16
CA LYS A 20 -8.56 0.16 20.87
C LYS A 20 -9.56 -0.51 19.94
N THR A 21 -9.06 -1.12 18.88
CA THR A 21 -9.88 -1.77 17.86
C THR A 21 -10.59 -2.99 18.46
N ASP A 22 -11.92 -3.00 18.37
CA ASP A 22 -12.69 -4.22 18.63
C ASP A 22 -12.51 -5.19 17.45
N PRO A 23 -11.95 -6.39 17.67
CA PRO A 23 -11.76 -7.38 16.61
C PRO A 23 -13.07 -7.73 15.88
N ALA A 24 -14.21 -7.69 16.55
CA ALA A 24 -15.51 -7.95 15.93
C ALA A 24 -15.87 -6.87 14.89
N GLN A 25 -15.48 -5.64 15.14
CA GLN A 25 -15.77 -4.53 14.23
C GLN A 25 -14.88 -4.53 12.97
N VAL A 26 -13.69 -5.11 13.04
CA VAL A 26 -12.80 -5.26 11.87
C VAL A 26 -13.43 -6.18 10.82
N LEU A 27 -14.27 -7.12 11.25
CA LEU A 27 -14.95 -8.08 10.37
C LEU A 27 -16.26 -7.53 9.77
N ILE A 28 -16.81 -6.46 10.35
CA ILE A 28 -18.05 -5.85 9.85
C ILE A 28 -17.72 -4.87 8.74
N LYS A 29 -18.36 -5.03 7.58
CA LYS A 29 -18.26 -4.06 6.47
C LYS A 29 -18.95 -2.75 6.86
N ASN A 30 -18.26 -1.86 7.51
CA ASN A 30 -18.75 -0.55 7.91
C ASN A 30 -17.90 0.55 7.28
N ASP A 31 -18.54 1.54 6.65
CA ASP A 31 -17.86 2.64 5.95
C ASP A 31 -16.96 3.50 6.86
N ILE A 32 -17.29 3.57 8.15
CA ILE A 32 -16.48 4.27 9.17
C ILE A 32 -15.06 3.65 9.30
N PHE A 33 -14.91 2.37 8.93
CA PHE A 33 -13.64 1.65 9.02
C PHE A 33 -12.80 1.68 7.73
N LYS A 34 -13.26 2.33 6.65
CA LYS A 34 -12.54 2.29 5.36
C LYS A 34 -11.14 2.90 5.45
N GLU A 35 -11.02 4.09 6.03
CA GLU A 35 -9.72 4.74 6.22
C GLU A 35 -8.82 3.94 7.15
N TYR A 36 -9.40 3.41 8.23
CA TYR A 36 -8.68 2.59 9.18
C TYR A 36 -8.19 1.27 8.55
N LYS A 37 -9.02 0.60 7.74
CA LYS A 37 -8.62 -0.58 6.99
C LYS A 37 -7.49 -0.28 6.01
N GLY A 38 -7.53 0.87 5.33
CA GLY A 38 -6.47 1.33 4.46
C GLY A 38 -5.14 1.39 5.20
N GLY A 39 -5.07 2.17 6.26
CA GLY A 39 -3.88 2.35 7.08
C GLY A 39 -3.37 1.04 7.70
N MET A 40 -4.26 0.16 8.17
CA MET A 40 -3.86 -1.15 8.68
C MET A 40 -3.28 -2.05 7.59
N THR A 41 -3.85 -1.99 6.39
CA THR A 41 -3.37 -2.80 5.26
C THR A 41 -2.01 -2.33 4.78
N GLU A 42 -1.79 -1.03 4.69
CA GLU A 42 -0.48 -0.44 4.40
C GLU A 42 0.54 -0.80 5.47
N GLN A 43 0.17 -0.69 6.74
CA GLN A 43 1.00 -1.09 7.87
C GLN A 43 1.38 -2.58 7.79
N TYR A 44 0.43 -3.45 7.43
CA TYR A 44 0.67 -4.87 7.23
C TYR A 44 1.69 -5.12 6.11
N VAL A 45 1.49 -4.48 4.94
CA VAL A 45 2.40 -4.62 3.78
C VAL A 45 3.80 -4.16 4.14
N LEU A 46 3.93 -3.00 4.80
CA LEU A 46 5.22 -2.49 5.26
C LEU A 46 5.92 -3.47 6.21
N GLN A 47 5.19 -3.99 7.19
CA GLN A 47 5.71 -4.95 8.16
C GLN A 47 6.20 -6.24 7.47
N GLN A 48 5.43 -6.76 6.50
CA GLN A 48 5.84 -7.93 5.73
C GLN A 48 7.09 -7.66 4.88
N MET A 49 7.14 -6.54 4.17
CA MET A 49 8.32 -6.16 3.40
C MET A 49 9.57 -6.04 4.30
N LYS A 50 9.45 -5.39 5.45
CA LYS A 50 10.55 -5.25 6.42
C LYS A 50 11.01 -6.60 6.96
N SER A 51 10.10 -7.49 7.32
CA SER A 51 10.42 -8.83 7.82
C SER A 51 11.18 -9.68 6.80
N LYS A 52 10.98 -9.42 5.52
CA LYS A 52 11.69 -10.06 4.40
C LYS A 52 12.98 -9.34 4.00
N GLY A 53 13.39 -8.32 4.75
CA GLY A 53 14.63 -7.59 4.50
C GLY A 53 14.56 -6.59 3.34
N VAL A 54 13.37 -6.23 2.86
CA VAL A 54 13.23 -5.19 1.83
C VAL A 54 13.69 -3.86 2.42
N SER A 55 14.71 -3.28 1.83
CA SER A 55 15.31 -1.99 2.26
C SER A 55 16.15 -1.42 1.12
N PRO A 56 16.12 -0.10 0.88
CA PRO A 56 15.23 0.88 1.50
C PRO A 56 13.79 0.83 0.99
N ILE A 57 12.86 1.35 1.79
CA ILE A 57 11.46 1.57 1.40
C ILE A 57 11.21 3.07 1.48
N TYR A 58 10.73 3.65 0.41
CA TYR A 58 10.45 5.07 0.29
C TYR A 58 8.94 5.29 0.21
N TYR A 59 8.52 6.48 0.55
CA TYR A 59 7.20 7.03 0.34
C TYR A 59 7.26 8.13 -0.72
N HIS A 60 6.22 8.30 -1.52
CA HIS A 60 6.16 9.38 -2.50
C HIS A 60 4.78 10.05 -2.50
N ASN A 61 4.79 11.35 -2.29
CA ASN A 61 3.64 12.23 -2.44
C ASN A 61 4.07 13.46 -3.23
N THR A 62 3.22 13.93 -4.14
CA THR A 62 3.43 15.20 -4.83
C THR A 62 2.65 16.31 -4.15
N ASP A 63 3.22 17.53 -4.11
CA ASP A 63 2.69 18.73 -3.45
C ASP A 63 1.23 19.07 -3.80
N ASN A 64 0.71 18.52 -4.88
CA ASN A 64 -0.67 18.72 -5.32
C ASN A 64 -1.61 17.52 -5.06
N SER A 65 -1.19 16.55 -4.25
CA SER A 65 -1.95 15.33 -3.92
C SER A 65 -2.52 14.54 -5.14
N ARG A 66 -1.94 14.78 -6.34
CA ARG A 66 -2.40 14.15 -7.58
C ARG A 66 -1.74 12.80 -7.86
N LEU A 67 -0.62 12.56 -7.22
CA LEU A 67 0.12 11.31 -7.31
C LEU A 67 0.63 10.93 -5.93
N GLU A 68 -0.04 10.00 -5.31
CA GLU A 68 0.37 9.38 -4.05
C GLU A 68 0.66 7.92 -4.32
N LEU A 69 1.84 7.48 -3.89
CA LEU A 69 2.27 6.09 -3.93
C LEU A 69 2.53 5.65 -2.50
N ASP A 70 1.93 4.57 -2.11
CA ASP A 70 2.05 4.06 -0.75
C ASP A 70 3.50 3.72 -0.42
N PHE A 71 4.19 3.04 -1.35
CA PHE A 71 5.61 2.75 -1.21
C PHE A 71 6.34 2.79 -2.56
N VAL A 72 7.65 3.01 -2.49
CA VAL A 72 8.57 2.81 -3.61
C VAL A 72 9.77 2.03 -3.09
N ILE A 73 10.09 0.94 -3.75
CA ILE A 73 11.27 0.13 -3.43
C ILE A 73 12.23 0.08 -4.60
N GLN A 74 13.46 -0.35 -4.34
CA GLN A 74 14.43 -0.66 -5.38
C GLN A 74 14.62 -2.19 -5.44
N ARG A 75 14.47 -2.74 -6.65
CA ARG A 75 14.73 -4.16 -6.92
C ARG A 75 15.51 -4.29 -8.20
N ASN A 76 16.68 -4.97 -8.15
CA ASN A 76 17.56 -5.14 -9.32
C ASN A 76 17.91 -3.81 -10.02
N ALA A 77 18.25 -2.78 -9.25
CA ALA A 77 18.54 -1.41 -9.73
C ALA A 77 17.37 -0.70 -10.43
N GLN A 78 16.17 -1.24 -10.37
CA GLN A 78 14.95 -0.62 -10.90
C GLN A 78 14.05 -0.11 -9.77
N MET A 79 13.39 1.03 -10.01
CA MET A 79 12.35 1.54 -9.13
C MET A 79 11.07 0.75 -9.35
N VAL A 80 10.48 0.25 -8.25
CA VAL A 80 9.20 -0.46 -8.25
C VAL A 80 8.21 0.32 -7.39
N PRO A 81 7.28 1.06 -8.02
CA PRO A 81 6.16 1.67 -7.32
C PRO A 81 5.22 0.60 -6.76
N ILE A 82 4.75 0.80 -5.54
CA ILE A 82 3.84 -0.13 -4.85
C ILE A 82 2.59 0.64 -4.42
N GLU A 83 1.45 0.06 -4.69
CA GLU A 83 0.15 0.50 -4.23
C GLU A 83 -0.51 -0.59 -3.38
N VAL A 84 -1.15 -0.19 -2.29
CA VAL A 84 -1.87 -1.08 -1.39
C VAL A 84 -3.36 -0.76 -1.45
N LYS A 85 -4.20 -1.77 -1.60
CA LYS A 85 -5.66 -1.63 -1.62
C LYS A 85 -6.32 -2.61 -0.67
N ALA A 86 -6.95 -2.08 0.36
CA ALA A 86 -7.66 -2.86 1.36
C ALA A 86 -8.99 -3.45 0.85
N GLU A 87 -9.53 -2.93 -0.23
CA GLU A 87 -10.83 -3.33 -0.79
C GLU A 87 -10.71 -3.92 -2.20
N GLY A 88 -11.76 -4.65 -2.62
CA GLY A 88 -11.82 -5.28 -3.93
C GLY A 88 -12.03 -4.30 -5.10
N ASN A 89 -12.42 -3.05 -4.84
CA ASN A 89 -12.58 -2.05 -5.90
C ASN A 89 -11.28 -1.28 -6.11
N VAL A 90 -10.47 -1.79 -7.01
CA VAL A 90 -9.10 -1.34 -7.27
C VAL A 90 -9.05 -0.36 -8.44
N ARG A 91 -9.68 0.78 -8.34
CA ARG A 91 -9.39 1.89 -9.26
C ARG A 91 -8.13 2.59 -8.79
N ALA A 92 -7.00 2.18 -9.35
CA ALA A 92 -5.68 2.74 -9.09
C ALA A 92 -5.44 3.94 -9.99
N ASN A 93 -6.04 5.08 -9.70
CA ASN A 93 -5.89 6.26 -10.55
C ASN A 93 -4.45 6.79 -10.56
N SER A 94 -3.81 6.86 -9.40
CA SER A 94 -2.43 7.39 -9.27
C SER A 94 -1.42 6.48 -9.95
N LEU A 95 -1.45 5.19 -9.66
CA LEU A 95 -0.52 4.22 -10.22
C LEU A 95 -0.69 4.08 -11.74
N THR A 96 -1.94 4.03 -12.22
CA THR A 96 -2.24 3.97 -13.66
C THR A 96 -1.76 5.23 -14.39
N ALA A 97 -1.96 6.41 -13.79
CA ALA A 97 -1.48 7.67 -14.34
C ALA A 97 0.06 7.74 -14.39
N LEU A 98 0.73 7.20 -13.36
CA LEU A 98 2.19 7.10 -13.34
C LEU A 98 2.69 6.20 -14.47
N LEU A 99 2.14 5.00 -14.60
CA LEU A 99 2.54 4.04 -15.62
C LEU A 99 2.24 4.52 -17.04
N GLY A 100 1.20 5.33 -17.23
CA GLY A 100 0.93 6.01 -18.49
C GLY A 100 1.99 7.04 -18.88
N LYS A 101 2.60 7.70 -17.89
CA LYS A 101 3.71 8.67 -18.09
C LYS A 101 5.09 8.02 -18.14
N ARG A 102 5.25 6.90 -17.48
CA ARG A 102 6.51 6.17 -17.32
C ARG A 102 6.30 4.68 -17.66
N PRO A 103 6.09 4.36 -18.96
CA PRO A 103 5.77 2.99 -19.39
C PRO A 103 6.92 1.99 -19.20
N GLU A 104 8.12 2.47 -18.94
CA GLU A 104 9.29 1.65 -18.62
C GLU A 104 9.25 1.08 -17.18
N LEU A 105 8.44 1.67 -16.30
CA LEU A 105 8.31 1.20 -14.92
C LEU A 105 7.41 -0.05 -14.87
N HIS A 106 7.77 -0.97 -14.00
CA HIS A 106 6.92 -2.07 -13.59
C HIS A 106 6.45 -1.82 -12.16
N ALA A 107 5.15 -1.82 -11.96
CA ALA A 107 4.55 -1.54 -10.65
C ALA A 107 3.92 -2.80 -10.04
N GLU A 108 3.83 -2.81 -8.73
CA GLU A 108 3.17 -3.85 -7.95
C GLU A 108 1.98 -3.27 -7.20
N ARG A 109 0.92 -4.04 -7.09
CA ARG A 109 -0.21 -3.73 -6.25
C ARG A 109 -0.49 -4.90 -5.32
N PHE A 110 -0.64 -4.61 -4.05
CA PHE A 110 -1.08 -5.58 -3.04
C PHE A 110 -2.55 -5.33 -2.71
N SER A 111 -3.39 -6.34 -2.89
CA SER A 111 -4.83 -6.19 -2.69
C SER A 111 -5.50 -7.50 -2.27
N MET A 112 -6.80 -7.43 -2.00
CA MET A 112 -7.63 -8.62 -1.76
C MET A 112 -7.91 -9.44 -3.02
N LEU A 113 -7.53 -8.95 -4.21
CA LEU A 113 -7.74 -9.66 -5.47
C LEU A 113 -6.65 -10.72 -5.69
N PRO A 114 -6.96 -11.77 -6.47
CA PRO A 114 -5.98 -12.81 -6.81
C PRO A 114 -4.82 -12.25 -7.65
N TYR A 115 -3.75 -13.04 -7.75
CA TYR A 115 -2.62 -12.74 -8.61
C TYR A 115 -3.07 -12.48 -10.05
N LYS A 116 -2.60 -11.36 -10.61
CA LYS A 116 -2.90 -10.99 -12.00
C LYS A 116 -1.83 -10.06 -12.56
N VAL A 117 -1.37 -10.33 -13.77
CA VAL A 117 -0.50 -9.44 -14.53
C VAL A 117 -1.34 -8.68 -15.56
N GLN A 118 -1.18 -7.37 -15.59
CA GLN A 118 -1.90 -6.45 -16.50
C GLN A 118 -0.90 -5.45 -17.09
N GLY A 119 -0.28 -5.81 -18.22
CA GLY A 119 0.79 -5.01 -18.80
C GLY A 119 1.98 -4.88 -17.84
N ASN A 120 2.30 -3.67 -17.46
CA ASN A 120 3.38 -3.34 -16.53
C ASN A 120 2.93 -3.21 -15.06
N LEU A 121 1.75 -3.70 -14.73
CA LEU A 121 1.22 -3.80 -13.37
C LEU A 121 1.00 -5.25 -12.98
N THR A 122 1.57 -5.68 -11.86
CA THR A 122 1.29 -6.98 -11.27
C THR A 122 0.51 -6.80 -9.97
N ASN A 123 -0.64 -7.45 -9.87
CA ASN A 123 -1.39 -7.54 -8.62
C ASN A 123 -0.99 -8.80 -7.86
N PHE A 124 -0.61 -8.62 -6.61
CA PHE A 124 -0.36 -9.70 -5.66
C PHE A 124 -1.45 -9.73 -4.60
N PRO A 125 -1.98 -10.90 -4.24
CA PRO A 125 -2.84 -11.00 -3.08
C PRO A 125 -2.06 -10.70 -1.80
N LEU A 126 -2.70 -10.06 -0.82
CA LEU A 126 -2.06 -9.63 0.44
C LEU A 126 -1.34 -10.76 1.19
N TYR A 127 -1.81 -12.00 1.06
CA TYR A 127 -1.17 -13.14 1.70
C TYR A 127 0.11 -13.63 1.00
N ALA A 128 0.43 -13.10 -0.17
CA ALA A 128 1.58 -13.53 -0.97
C ALA A 128 2.80 -12.59 -0.85
N ILE A 129 2.76 -11.65 0.10
CA ILE A 129 3.86 -10.72 0.36
C ILE A 129 5.05 -11.48 0.96
#